data_63c8035789ad17677e783a6076c014f0
#
_entry.id   63c8035789ad17677e783a6076c014f0
#
_cell.length_a   1.000
_cell.length_b   1.000
_cell.length_c   1.000
_cell.angle_alpha   90.00
_cell.angle_beta   90.00
_cell.angle_gamma   90.00
#
_symmetry.space_group_name_H-M   'P 1'
#
loop_
_entity.id
_entity.type
_entity.pdbx_description
1 polymer ?
#
loop_
_entity_poly.entity_id
_entity_poly.type
_entity_poly.pdbx_seq_one_letter_code
_entity_poly.pdbx_strand_id
1 'polypeptide(L)'
;MAPLPHGDPAPLQPLGLVALEGLATWGDRLLGLDRLRGYLVHLQENNTLLLNPHHVHTFQDAYGLWVESEGDQAWIWLSREQERQILRIPMAALEQPGSLEVFQVCTCPYPIEGIALWKDVQTGSSILYATCYQREKILQLDPSSGLIVGEMPAPGIGREQIALHGDYLWVSDRVEETLYLLERQSGRELARILTPFPGPTGLAHWQGRMWVAYAHEEAFIHDNPNDPDPLSVALRDKTWVAPLRLRPLDPPPPPPVEADSKPLDEAFACPVVFQPQRLGERVTYTLSHGYRVELTYVEEIAQEEPRLLPDLVWRIALPCNSPRQRVCSLDWVGLPFELEEQSGQQVAVFSLGSLRPHEVRLFGWRAVLDVYNIKYCVDPRDVEDAVLPLELRDRYLVDDDDLAMHTPIVQEAARLAVGSETNLLRKMLNIRAYVYDKLSYRVTSRIDPPDEVLRRGSGSCGEYVGLLLALARLNGIPCRTVGRYKCPPHPELKRIPLFPEYNHVWIEFYLPGWGWVPMESNPDDLGERPYPQRYFMGLPWTHAEIAKGIPFETINTDQASIGELAINHVQFRILEEL
;
A
#
# COMPACT_ATOMS: atom_id res chain seq x y z
N MET A 1 -0.89 36.27 7.70
CA MET A 1 -0.95 35.00 6.98
C MET A 1 -2.33 34.88 6.39
N ALA A 2 -2.45 34.92 5.07
CA ALA A 2 -3.73 34.69 4.40
C ALA A 2 -4.12 33.22 4.57
N PRO A 3 -5.42 32.90 4.76
CA PRO A 3 -5.86 31.52 4.81
C PRO A 3 -5.57 30.85 3.47
N LEU A 4 -5.01 29.64 3.50
CA LEU A 4 -4.82 28.80 2.33
C LEU A 4 -6.20 28.58 1.65
N PRO A 5 -6.28 28.61 0.33
CA PRO A 5 -7.54 28.35 -0.36
C PRO A 5 -8.05 26.95 -0.04
N HIS A 6 -9.32 26.87 0.29
CA HIS A 6 -10.02 25.67 0.65
C HIS A 6 -10.10 24.70 -0.55
N GLY A 7 -9.36 23.62 -0.50
CA GLY A 7 -9.40 22.49 -1.43
C GLY A 7 -8.02 21.87 -1.61
N ASP A 8 -7.90 20.57 -1.37
CA ASP A 8 -6.70 19.86 -1.75
C ASP A 8 -6.56 19.87 -3.28
N PRO A 9 -5.35 20.08 -3.83
CA PRO A 9 -5.15 20.09 -5.27
C PRO A 9 -5.54 18.73 -5.86
N ALA A 10 -6.27 18.77 -6.97
CA ALA A 10 -6.65 17.56 -7.69
C ALA A 10 -5.43 16.90 -8.34
N PRO A 11 -5.44 15.57 -8.53
CA PRO A 11 -4.46 14.89 -9.35
C PRO A 11 -4.47 15.43 -10.79
N LEU A 12 -3.29 15.52 -11.40
CA LEU A 12 -3.13 15.90 -12.81
C LEU A 12 -3.17 14.65 -13.68
N GLN A 13 -3.84 14.74 -14.82
CA GLN A 13 -3.84 13.71 -15.87
C GLN A 13 -3.27 14.29 -17.16
N PRO A 14 -1.94 14.35 -17.33
CA PRO A 14 -1.36 14.92 -18.52
C PRO A 14 -1.64 14.00 -19.73
N LEU A 15 -2.21 14.58 -20.78
CA LEU A 15 -2.47 13.87 -22.02
C LEU A 15 -1.23 13.90 -22.93
N GLY A 16 -1.08 12.83 -23.72
CA GLY A 16 0.02 12.73 -24.69
C GLY A 16 1.35 12.24 -24.13
N LEU A 17 1.40 11.87 -22.86
CA LEU A 17 2.54 11.23 -22.21
C LEU A 17 2.30 9.72 -22.09
N VAL A 18 3.38 8.94 -22.17
CA VAL A 18 3.33 7.48 -22.16
C VAL A 18 4.11 6.90 -20.99
N ALA A 19 5.28 7.47 -20.69
CA ALA A 19 6.17 6.97 -19.65
C ALA A 19 6.79 8.13 -18.87
N LEU A 20 6.00 8.70 -17.96
CA LEU A 20 6.44 9.79 -17.10
C LEU A 20 7.31 9.23 -15.96
N GLU A 21 8.61 9.30 -16.11
CA GLU A 21 9.58 8.72 -15.16
C GLU A 21 10.19 9.77 -14.23
N GLY A 22 10.42 10.99 -14.69
CA GLY A 22 11.04 12.06 -13.91
C GLY A 22 10.09 13.20 -13.61
N LEU A 23 10.12 13.72 -12.37
CA LEU A 23 9.51 15.00 -12.00
C LEU A 23 10.57 15.94 -11.42
N ALA A 24 10.42 17.22 -11.69
CA ALA A 24 11.23 18.26 -11.06
C ALA A 24 10.46 19.56 -10.94
N THR A 25 10.96 20.50 -10.13
CA THR A 25 10.39 21.85 -10.01
C THR A 25 11.33 22.87 -10.59
N TRP A 26 10.74 23.87 -11.28
CA TRP A 26 11.44 25.04 -11.76
C TRP A 26 10.66 26.32 -11.42
N GLY A 27 11.09 27.02 -10.39
CA GLY A 27 10.32 28.11 -9.82
C GLY A 27 8.97 27.62 -9.29
N ASP A 28 7.89 28.14 -9.86
CA ASP A 28 6.50 27.75 -9.56
C ASP A 28 5.96 26.62 -10.47
N ARG A 29 6.78 26.11 -11.38
CA ARG A 29 6.39 25.12 -12.40
C ARG A 29 6.73 23.71 -11.97
N LEU A 30 5.82 22.78 -12.25
CA LEU A 30 6.07 21.35 -12.16
C LEU A 30 6.44 20.82 -13.55
N LEU A 31 7.61 20.22 -13.66
CA LEU A 31 8.14 19.63 -14.89
C LEU A 31 8.05 18.11 -14.85
N GLY A 32 7.77 17.51 -16.01
CA GLY A 32 7.73 16.06 -16.19
C GLY A 32 8.61 15.64 -17.35
N LEU A 33 9.23 14.46 -17.22
CA LEU A 33 10.05 13.82 -18.25
C LEU A 33 9.38 12.53 -18.71
N ASP A 34 8.93 12.50 -19.96
CA ASP A 34 8.51 11.27 -20.64
C ASP A 34 9.73 10.58 -21.25
N ARG A 35 10.14 9.47 -20.65
CA ARG A 35 11.35 8.74 -21.02
C ARG A 35 11.31 8.19 -22.45
N LEU A 36 10.18 7.60 -22.86
CA LEU A 36 10.08 6.94 -24.17
C LEU A 36 10.06 7.93 -25.33
N ARG A 37 9.37 9.05 -25.16
CA ARG A 37 9.26 10.08 -26.20
C ARG A 37 10.34 11.14 -26.12
N GLY A 38 11.04 11.22 -24.99
CA GLY A 38 12.00 12.27 -24.71
C GLY A 38 11.37 13.64 -24.54
N TYR A 39 10.12 13.69 -24.07
CA TYR A 39 9.41 14.96 -23.86
C TYR A 39 9.74 15.51 -22.49
N LEU A 40 10.23 16.73 -22.44
CA LEU A 40 10.23 17.54 -21.24
C LEU A 40 9.01 18.46 -21.29
N VAL A 41 8.15 18.36 -20.30
CA VAL A 41 6.88 19.07 -20.30
C VAL A 41 6.70 19.92 -19.03
N HIS A 42 5.99 21.02 -19.14
CA HIS A 42 5.42 21.72 -18.01
C HIS A 42 4.00 21.19 -17.78
N LEU A 43 3.78 20.60 -16.62
CA LEU A 43 2.50 20.04 -16.21
C LEU A 43 1.60 21.12 -15.63
N GLN A 44 0.39 21.22 -16.13
CA GLN A 44 -0.63 22.17 -15.70
C GLN A 44 -1.96 21.43 -15.49
N GLU A 45 -2.87 22.01 -14.71
CA GLU A 45 -4.15 21.38 -14.36
C GLU A 45 -4.95 20.89 -15.60
N ASN A 46 -4.99 21.70 -16.66
CA ASN A 46 -5.77 21.42 -17.87
C ASN A 46 -4.93 21.40 -19.15
N ASN A 47 -3.62 21.38 -19.05
CA ASN A 47 -2.74 21.46 -20.20
C ASN A 47 -1.38 20.82 -19.93
N THR A 48 -0.72 20.40 -21.01
CA THR A 48 0.65 19.92 -21.00
C THR A 48 1.44 20.71 -22.04
N LEU A 49 2.42 21.50 -21.61
CA LEU A 49 3.23 22.32 -22.51
C LEU A 49 4.57 21.64 -22.76
N LEU A 50 4.86 21.27 -24.02
CA LEU A 50 6.15 20.71 -24.43
C LEU A 50 7.22 21.81 -24.44
N LEU A 51 8.32 21.61 -23.70
CA LEU A 51 9.41 22.58 -23.54
C LEU A 51 10.59 22.34 -24.47
N ASN A 52 10.75 21.12 -25.01
CA ASN A 52 11.88 20.73 -25.83
C ASN A 52 11.49 20.23 -27.24
N PRO A 53 10.66 20.96 -28.02
CA PRO A 53 10.11 20.46 -29.28
C PRO A 53 11.19 20.15 -30.35
N HIS A 54 12.35 20.77 -30.25
CA HIS A 54 13.45 20.59 -31.20
C HIS A 54 14.53 19.58 -30.75
N HIS A 55 14.44 19.10 -29.48
CA HIS A 55 15.52 18.34 -28.83
C HIS A 55 15.07 17.06 -28.14
N VAL A 56 13.95 16.49 -28.57
CA VAL A 56 13.35 15.29 -27.93
C VAL A 56 14.33 14.11 -27.87
N HIS A 57 15.14 13.91 -28.92
CA HIS A 57 16.11 12.80 -28.96
C HIS A 57 17.19 12.87 -27.87
N THR A 58 17.53 14.07 -27.39
CA THR A 58 18.49 14.25 -26.29
C THR A 58 17.92 13.73 -24.96
N PHE A 59 16.60 13.74 -24.81
CA PHE A 59 15.88 13.36 -23.59
C PHE A 59 15.33 11.92 -23.65
N GLN A 60 15.39 11.25 -24.82
CA GLN A 60 14.98 9.85 -24.90
C GLN A 60 15.85 8.97 -23.99
N ASP A 61 15.23 7.97 -23.37
CA ASP A 61 15.85 7.03 -22.44
C ASP A 61 16.51 7.68 -21.19
N ALA A 62 16.19 8.95 -20.91
CA ALA A 62 16.54 9.57 -19.66
C ALA A 62 15.54 9.17 -18.55
N TYR A 63 16.05 8.86 -17.35
CA TYR A 63 15.26 8.42 -16.20
C TYR A 63 15.11 9.51 -15.15
N GLY A 64 16.21 10.00 -14.61
CA GLY A 64 16.22 11.02 -13.58
C GLY A 64 16.14 12.42 -14.16
N LEU A 65 15.41 13.28 -13.49
CA LEU A 65 15.26 14.69 -13.82
C LEU A 65 15.48 15.53 -12.58
N TRP A 66 16.38 16.51 -12.68
CA TRP A 66 16.57 17.54 -11.67
C TRP A 66 16.75 18.89 -12.33
N VAL A 67 16.26 19.96 -11.68
CA VAL A 67 16.48 21.34 -12.15
C VAL A 67 17.25 22.12 -11.11
N GLU A 68 18.37 22.69 -11.54
CA GLU A 68 19.22 23.57 -10.77
C GLU A 68 19.01 25.02 -11.22
N SER A 69 18.79 25.92 -10.28
CA SER A 69 18.75 27.36 -10.55
C SER A 69 20.00 28.04 -10.01
N GLU A 70 20.72 28.76 -10.87
CA GLU A 70 21.90 29.57 -10.54
C GLU A 70 21.68 31.03 -10.98
N GLY A 71 21.26 31.88 -10.05
CA GLY A 71 20.89 33.27 -10.40
C GLY A 71 19.75 33.28 -11.43
N ASP A 72 19.99 33.93 -12.58
CA ASP A 72 19.03 34.03 -13.67
C ASP A 72 19.07 32.82 -14.64
N GLN A 73 19.98 31.88 -14.42
CA GLN A 73 20.14 30.68 -15.25
C GLN A 73 19.52 29.46 -14.58
N ALA A 74 18.91 28.61 -15.40
CA ALA A 74 18.42 27.30 -14.97
C ALA A 74 19.05 26.20 -15.81
N TRP A 75 19.38 25.10 -15.16
CA TRP A 75 20.02 23.93 -15.75
C TRP A 75 19.21 22.70 -15.48
N ILE A 76 19.04 21.88 -16.52
CA ILE A 76 18.44 20.56 -16.42
C ILE A 76 19.54 19.54 -16.23
N TRP A 77 19.39 18.68 -15.25
CA TRP A 77 20.21 17.51 -15.03
C TRP A 77 19.43 16.27 -15.41
N LEU A 78 20.02 15.41 -16.22
CA LEU A 78 19.42 14.16 -16.68
C LEU A 78 20.35 13.00 -16.37
N SER A 79 19.78 11.87 -15.94
CA SER A 79 20.48 10.59 -15.93
C SER A 79 20.07 9.76 -17.13
N ARG A 80 21.03 9.10 -17.77
CA ARG A 80 20.83 8.14 -18.87
C ARG A 80 21.37 6.78 -18.42
N GLU A 81 20.46 5.85 -18.14
CA GLU A 81 20.80 4.57 -17.52
C GLU A 81 21.76 3.73 -18.39
N GLN A 82 21.42 3.55 -19.68
CA GLN A 82 22.19 2.69 -20.57
C GLN A 82 23.60 3.22 -20.85
N GLU A 83 23.73 4.51 -21.07
CA GLU A 83 25.00 5.18 -21.29
C GLU A 83 25.76 5.45 -19.99
N ARG A 84 25.11 5.27 -18.83
CA ARG A 84 25.66 5.54 -17.49
C ARG A 84 26.14 6.98 -17.33
N GLN A 85 25.45 7.92 -17.97
CA GLN A 85 25.86 9.32 -18.04
C GLN A 85 24.94 10.20 -17.23
N ILE A 86 25.51 11.25 -16.67
CA ILE A 86 24.79 12.40 -16.14
C ILE A 86 25.09 13.58 -17.05
N LEU A 87 24.01 14.20 -17.55
CA LEU A 87 24.07 15.33 -18.46
C LEU A 87 23.54 16.59 -17.78
N ARG A 88 24.12 17.74 -18.15
CA ARG A 88 23.65 19.07 -17.74
C ARG A 88 23.36 19.90 -18.98
N ILE A 89 22.18 20.49 -19.06
CA ILE A 89 21.65 21.17 -20.25
C ILE A 89 21.08 22.54 -19.83
N PRO A 90 21.42 23.64 -20.51
CA PRO A 90 20.85 24.93 -20.18
C PRO A 90 19.36 24.98 -20.57
N MET A 91 18.49 25.37 -19.64
CA MET A 91 17.03 25.46 -19.86
C MET A 91 16.70 26.43 -21.02
N ALA A 92 17.40 27.54 -21.12
CA ALA A 92 17.16 28.58 -22.12
C ALA A 92 17.41 28.10 -23.58
N ALA A 93 18.15 27.00 -23.77
CA ALA A 93 18.46 26.49 -25.11
C ALA A 93 17.37 25.56 -25.68
N LEU A 94 16.40 25.12 -24.87
CA LEU A 94 15.44 24.09 -25.25
C LEU A 94 14.43 24.51 -26.34
N GLU A 95 14.02 25.77 -26.32
CA GLU A 95 13.03 26.30 -27.25
C GLU A 95 13.65 26.74 -28.59
N GLN A 96 14.97 26.78 -28.67
CA GLN A 96 15.66 27.27 -29.86
C GLN A 96 15.97 26.12 -30.84
N PRO A 97 15.66 26.27 -32.14
CA PRO A 97 16.09 25.31 -33.14
C PRO A 97 17.61 25.40 -33.35
N GLY A 98 18.26 24.27 -33.50
CA GLY A 98 19.69 24.20 -33.74
C GLY A 98 20.40 23.12 -32.92
N SER A 99 21.70 23.25 -32.73
CA SER A 99 22.46 22.30 -31.90
C SER A 99 22.29 22.65 -30.41
N LEU A 100 21.83 21.67 -29.62
CA LEU A 100 21.74 21.81 -28.18
C LEU A 100 23.13 21.62 -27.56
N GLU A 101 23.54 22.56 -26.72
CA GLU A 101 24.75 22.41 -25.93
C GLU A 101 24.48 21.47 -24.75
N VAL A 102 25.13 20.31 -24.75
CA VAL A 102 24.98 19.27 -23.72
C VAL A 102 26.30 19.06 -23.03
N PHE A 103 26.34 19.28 -21.73
CA PHE A 103 27.51 19.04 -20.91
C PHE A 103 27.41 17.67 -20.26
N GLN A 104 28.30 16.77 -20.61
CA GLN A 104 28.46 15.52 -19.88
C GLN A 104 29.20 15.82 -18.56
N VAL A 105 28.49 15.66 -17.43
CA VAL A 105 29.05 15.91 -16.11
C VAL A 105 29.97 14.76 -15.72
N CYS A 106 29.47 13.53 -15.81
CA CYS A 106 30.25 12.34 -15.49
C CYS A 106 29.71 11.10 -16.22
N THR A 107 30.55 10.06 -16.24
CA THR A 107 30.15 8.69 -16.57
C THR A 107 30.25 7.87 -15.30
N CYS A 108 29.14 7.28 -14.85
CA CYS A 108 29.12 6.43 -13.67
C CYS A 108 29.59 5.00 -14.03
N PRO A 109 30.25 4.29 -13.11
CA PRO A 109 30.62 2.89 -13.32
C PRO A 109 29.40 1.95 -13.41
N TYR A 110 28.27 2.40 -12.91
CA TYR A 110 27.00 1.66 -12.85
C TYR A 110 25.86 2.43 -13.53
N PRO A 111 24.81 1.72 -14.00
CA PRO A 111 23.56 2.35 -14.40
C PRO A 111 22.95 3.13 -13.25
N ILE A 112 22.47 4.33 -13.54
CA ILE A 112 21.82 5.22 -12.57
C ILE A 112 20.44 5.64 -13.07
N GLU A 113 19.52 5.86 -12.15
CA GLU A 113 18.12 6.17 -12.44
C GLU A 113 17.75 7.55 -11.93
N GLY A 114 17.17 7.67 -10.74
CA GLY A 114 16.82 8.96 -10.15
C GLY A 114 18.05 9.76 -9.72
N ILE A 115 17.96 11.08 -9.85
CA ILE A 115 19.03 12.00 -9.43
C ILE A 115 18.47 13.19 -8.66
N ALA A 116 19.23 13.68 -7.67
CA ALA A 116 18.92 14.91 -6.95
C ALA A 116 20.22 15.60 -6.51
N LEU A 117 20.36 16.91 -6.77
CA LEU A 117 21.54 17.70 -6.43
C LEU A 117 21.29 18.48 -5.14
N TRP A 118 22.14 18.25 -4.14
CA TRP A 118 22.20 19.05 -2.93
C TRP A 118 23.35 20.04 -3.00
N LYS A 119 23.11 21.26 -2.55
CA LYS A 119 24.14 22.31 -2.41
C LYS A 119 24.13 22.86 -1.00
N ASP A 120 25.30 22.93 -0.41
CA ASP A 120 25.51 23.66 0.83
C ASP A 120 25.70 25.14 0.53
N VAL A 121 24.75 25.94 0.99
CA VAL A 121 24.74 27.39 0.78
C VAL A 121 25.91 28.09 1.50
N GLN A 122 26.43 27.50 2.59
CA GLN A 122 27.49 28.09 3.40
C GLN A 122 28.87 27.77 2.84
N THR A 123 29.13 26.51 2.47
CA THR A 123 30.44 26.05 2.02
C THR A 123 30.58 26.04 0.49
N GLY A 124 29.46 26.11 -0.25
CA GLY A 124 29.44 25.95 -1.71
C GLY A 124 29.68 24.52 -2.18
N SER A 125 29.82 23.55 -1.26
CA SER A 125 29.98 22.15 -1.63
C SER A 125 28.69 21.58 -2.18
N SER A 126 28.80 20.64 -3.12
CA SER A 126 27.64 19.99 -3.76
C SER A 126 27.79 18.48 -3.74
N ILE A 127 26.69 17.78 -3.55
CA ILE A 127 26.61 16.32 -3.64
C ILE A 127 25.44 15.98 -4.57
N LEU A 128 25.72 15.15 -5.56
CA LEU A 128 24.69 14.59 -6.44
C LEU A 128 24.34 13.19 -5.93
N TYR A 129 23.10 13.02 -5.47
CA TYR A 129 22.54 11.72 -5.11
C TYR A 129 22.02 11.05 -6.36
N ALA A 130 22.33 9.75 -6.53
CA ALA A 130 21.87 8.97 -7.68
C ALA A 130 21.44 7.56 -7.23
N THR A 131 20.24 7.15 -7.56
CA THR A 131 19.78 5.77 -7.30
C THR A 131 20.41 4.80 -8.29
N CYS A 132 20.78 3.62 -7.80
CA CYS A 132 21.41 2.57 -8.58
C CYS A 132 20.80 1.21 -8.22
N TYR A 133 19.79 0.80 -8.99
CA TYR A 133 19.06 -0.46 -8.80
C TYR A 133 19.98 -1.67 -8.77
N GLN A 134 20.93 -1.78 -9.72
CA GLN A 134 21.83 -2.92 -9.81
C GLN A 134 22.77 -3.09 -8.59
N ARG A 135 22.95 -2.05 -7.82
CA ARG A 135 23.78 -2.07 -6.59
C ARG A 135 22.97 -2.05 -5.32
N GLU A 136 21.66 -1.86 -5.41
CA GLU A 136 20.79 -1.63 -4.26
C GLU A 136 21.32 -0.49 -3.37
N LYS A 137 21.75 0.62 -4.03
CA LYS A 137 22.42 1.76 -3.37
C LYS A 137 21.92 3.09 -3.90
N ILE A 138 21.98 4.08 -3.03
CA ILE A 138 21.98 5.50 -3.41
C ILE A 138 23.45 5.95 -3.36
N LEU A 139 23.99 6.32 -4.50
CA LEU A 139 25.36 6.81 -4.65
C LEU A 139 25.41 8.29 -4.35
N GLN A 140 26.49 8.73 -3.71
CA GLN A 140 26.83 10.13 -3.53
C GLN A 140 28.00 10.46 -4.46
N LEU A 141 27.78 11.37 -5.39
CA LEU A 141 28.75 11.74 -6.40
C LEU A 141 29.20 13.19 -6.19
N ASP A 142 30.47 13.45 -6.37
CA ASP A 142 30.97 14.82 -6.54
C ASP A 142 30.61 15.26 -7.98
N PRO A 143 29.75 16.27 -8.16
CA PRO A 143 29.31 16.70 -9.48
C PRO A 143 30.42 17.35 -10.31
N SER A 144 31.54 17.75 -9.72
CA SER A 144 32.66 18.36 -10.44
C SER A 144 33.61 17.33 -11.06
N SER A 145 33.82 16.20 -10.37
CA SER A 145 34.74 15.14 -10.79
C SER A 145 34.04 13.86 -11.27
N GLY A 146 32.76 13.69 -10.94
CA GLY A 146 32.00 12.46 -11.20
C GLY A 146 32.40 11.28 -10.31
N LEU A 147 33.25 11.51 -9.30
CA LEU A 147 33.69 10.45 -8.40
C LEU A 147 32.63 10.10 -7.37
N ILE A 148 32.52 8.81 -7.06
CA ILE A 148 31.69 8.34 -5.94
C ILE A 148 32.42 8.70 -4.64
N VAL A 149 31.82 9.57 -3.84
CA VAL A 149 32.37 10.04 -2.55
C VAL A 149 31.70 9.36 -1.35
N GLY A 150 30.58 8.68 -1.57
CA GLY A 150 29.87 7.91 -0.57
C GLY A 150 28.74 7.08 -1.15
N GLU A 151 28.20 6.20 -0.34
CA GLU A 151 27.04 5.39 -0.69
C GLU A 151 26.20 5.09 0.54
N MET A 152 24.89 4.89 0.34
CA MET A 152 23.95 4.41 1.36
C MET A 152 23.06 3.32 0.77
N PRO A 153 22.50 2.39 1.58
CA PRO A 153 21.56 1.40 1.10
C PRO A 153 20.34 2.06 0.45
N ALA A 154 19.89 1.53 -0.67
CA ALA A 154 18.57 1.83 -1.23
C ALA A 154 17.49 1.18 -0.33
N PRO A 155 16.36 1.87 -0.07
CA PRO A 155 15.37 1.35 0.87
C PRO A 155 14.47 0.26 0.30
N GLY A 156 14.28 0.20 -1.01
CA GLY A 156 13.42 -0.73 -1.72
C GLY A 156 14.17 -1.79 -2.53
N ILE A 157 13.43 -2.54 -3.32
CA ILE A 157 13.96 -3.62 -4.19
C ILE A 157 13.75 -3.36 -5.68
N GLY A 158 12.98 -2.34 -6.03
CA GLY A 158 12.65 -1.97 -7.39
C GLY A 158 13.48 -0.82 -7.94
N ARG A 159 13.04 -0.32 -9.09
CA ARG A 159 13.59 0.93 -9.65
C ARG A 159 13.11 2.12 -8.84
N GLU A 160 14.03 3.00 -8.52
CA GLU A 160 13.82 4.10 -7.60
C GLU A 160 14.05 5.46 -8.26
N GLN A 161 13.16 6.41 -7.96
CA GLN A 161 13.39 7.82 -8.22
C GLN A 161 13.65 8.55 -6.90
N ILE A 162 14.32 9.69 -6.97
CA ILE A 162 14.75 10.42 -5.79
C ILE A 162 14.45 11.92 -5.93
N ALA A 163 13.95 12.51 -4.85
CA ALA A 163 13.80 13.95 -4.72
C ALA A 163 14.38 14.45 -3.41
N LEU A 164 14.90 15.68 -3.43
CA LEU A 164 15.49 16.34 -2.27
C LEU A 164 14.57 17.44 -1.76
N HIS A 165 14.33 17.46 -0.45
CA HIS A 165 13.69 18.59 0.21
C HIS A 165 14.32 18.86 1.58
N GLY A 166 15.04 19.98 1.71
CA GLY A 166 15.80 20.29 2.91
C GLY A 166 16.90 19.25 3.19
N ASP A 167 16.89 18.70 4.39
CA ASP A 167 17.82 17.63 4.81
C ASP A 167 17.28 16.21 4.62
N TYR A 168 16.26 16.04 3.77
CA TYR A 168 15.58 14.79 3.55
C TYR A 168 15.65 14.36 2.09
N LEU A 169 15.84 13.05 1.89
CA LEU A 169 15.69 12.37 0.60
C LEU A 169 14.35 11.63 0.60
N TRP A 170 13.56 11.90 -0.42
CA TRP A 170 12.37 11.14 -0.75
C TRP A 170 12.72 10.17 -1.86
N VAL A 171 12.37 8.91 -1.69
CA VAL A 171 12.66 7.85 -2.65
C VAL A 171 11.37 7.12 -2.97
N SER A 172 11.04 6.96 -4.26
CA SER A 172 9.93 6.09 -4.70
C SER A 172 10.47 4.76 -5.14
N ASP A 173 9.79 3.69 -4.80
CA ASP A 173 10.05 2.35 -5.32
C ASP A 173 8.83 1.83 -6.07
N ARG A 174 9.03 1.51 -7.35
CA ARG A 174 7.95 1.09 -8.25
C ARG A 174 7.40 -0.30 -7.90
N VAL A 175 8.24 -1.20 -7.41
CA VAL A 175 7.87 -2.58 -7.06
C VAL A 175 7.22 -2.63 -5.68
N GLU A 176 7.78 -1.88 -4.72
CA GLU A 176 7.25 -1.77 -3.37
C GLU A 176 5.98 -0.89 -3.28
N GLU A 177 5.63 -0.14 -4.35
CA GLU A 177 4.54 0.85 -4.34
C GLU A 177 4.59 1.74 -3.09
N THR A 178 5.81 2.12 -2.71
CA THR A 178 6.11 2.79 -1.45
C THR A 178 7.00 3.99 -1.69
N LEU A 179 6.74 5.05 -0.95
CA LEU A 179 7.65 6.18 -0.80
C LEU A 179 8.39 6.05 0.52
N TYR A 180 9.69 6.28 0.48
CA TYR A 180 10.56 6.30 1.64
C TYR A 180 11.03 7.71 1.91
N LEU A 181 11.06 8.08 3.18
CA LEU A 181 11.67 9.31 3.66
C LEU A 181 12.94 8.97 4.42
N LEU A 182 14.07 9.47 3.94
CA LEU A 182 15.39 9.22 4.53
C LEU A 182 16.02 10.51 5.04
N GLU A 183 16.73 10.43 6.14
CA GLU A 183 17.65 11.47 6.56
C GLU A 183 18.84 11.52 5.61
N ARG A 184 19.08 12.66 4.97
CA ARG A 184 20.04 12.80 3.88
C ARG A 184 21.48 12.41 4.25
N GLN A 185 21.94 12.76 5.45
CA GLN A 185 23.33 12.54 5.86
C GLN A 185 23.62 11.09 6.23
N SER A 186 22.69 10.44 6.93
CA SER A 186 22.89 9.10 7.48
C SER A 186 22.27 7.99 6.62
N GLY A 187 21.33 8.33 5.73
CA GLY A 187 20.50 7.36 5.03
C GLY A 187 19.47 6.65 5.94
N ARG A 188 19.32 7.13 7.19
CA ARG A 188 18.38 6.55 8.14
C ARG A 188 16.96 6.75 7.66
N GLU A 189 16.21 5.68 7.58
CA GLU A 189 14.80 5.71 7.23
C GLU A 189 13.96 6.30 8.36
N LEU A 190 13.13 7.27 8.01
CA LEU A 190 12.25 7.99 8.94
C LEU A 190 10.79 7.59 8.76
N ALA A 191 10.37 7.30 7.53
CA ALA A 191 9.00 6.93 7.21
C ALA A 191 8.93 6.06 5.95
N ARG A 192 7.91 5.20 5.92
CA ARG A 192 7.41 4.46 4.74
C ARG A 192 5.96 4.83 4.49
N ILE A 193 5.62 5.06 3.23
CA ILE A 193 4.28 5.54 2.87
C ILE A 193 3.78 4.73 1.68
N LEU A 194 2.68 4.00 1.85
CA LEU A 194 2.02 3.33 0.72
C LEU A 194 1.41 4.36 -0.22
N THR A 195 1.63 4.17 -1.52
CA THR A 195 1.06 5.03 -2.56
C THR A 195 -0.40 4.65 -2.85
N PRO A 196 -1.23 5.60 -3.31
CA PRO A 196 -2.64 5.32 -3.63
C PRO A 196 -2.81 4.54 -4.93
N PHE A 197 -1.81 4.63 -5.82
CA PHE A 197 -1.81 3.99 -7.13
C PHE A 197 -0.56 3.12 -7.30
N PRO A 198 -0.62 2.06 -8.11
CA PRO A 198 0.55 1.27 -8.46
C PRO A 198 1.56 2.05 -9.30
N GLY A 199 2.79 1.59 -9.32
CA GLY A 199 3.86 2.07 -10.20
C GLY A 199 4.28 3.52 -9.95
N PRO A 200 4.60 3.96 -8.71
CA PRO A 200 5.16 5.29 -8.49
C PRO A 200 6.49 5.44 -9.22
N THR A 201 6.67 6.57 -9.88
CA THR A 201 7.86 6.92 -10.65
C THR A 201 8.44 8.24 -10.13
N GLY A 202 8.39 9.32 -10.90
CA GLY A 202 9.00 10.60 -10.56
C GLY A 202 8.47 11.24 -9.29
N LEU A 203 9.34 11.97 -8.61
CA LEU A 203 9.04 12.70 -7.37
C LEU A 203 9.44 14.17 -7.50
N ALA A 204 8.62 15.10 -7.02
CA ALA A 204 8.99 16.50 -6.88
C ALA A 204 8.27 17.17 -5.71
N HIS A 205 8.99 18.01 -4.97
CA HIS A 205 8.37 18.87 -3.98
C HIS A 205 7.88 20.17 -4.64
N TRP A 206 6.55 20.34 -4.73
CA TRP A 206 5.93 21.49 -5.40
C TRP A 206 4.77 22.04 -4.57
N GLN A 207 4.68 23.37 -4.50
CA GLN A 207 3.64 24.09 -3.75
C GLN A 207 3.46 23.57 -2.30
N GLY A 208 4.58 23.28 -1.62
CA GLY A 208 4.57 22.83 -0.23
C GLY A 208 4.19 21.36 -0.02
N ARG A 209 4.04 20.57 -1.09
CA ARG A 209 3.68 19.14 -1.04
C ARG A 209 4.63 18.31 -1.89
N MET A 210 4.76 17.03 -1.55
CA MET A 210 5.39 16.04 -2.42
C MET A 210 4.39 15.61 -3.49
N TRP A 211 4.79 15.69 -4.75
CA TRP A 211 4.03 15.20 -5.91
C TRP A 211 4.70 13.96 -6.46
N VAL A 212 3.89 13.01 -6.89
CA VAL A 212 4.32 11.69 -7.36
C VAL A 212 3.69 11.42 -8.71
N ALA A 213 4.49 10.99 -9.67
CA ALA A 213 4.01 10.45 -10.93
C ALA A 213 3.75 8.95 -10.80
N TYR A 214 2.77 8.45 -11.54
CA TYR A 214 2.38 7.06 -11.58
C TYR A 214 2.28 6.60 -13.03
N ALA A 215 2.85 5.45 -13.33
CA ALA A 215 2.64 4.76 -14.58
C ALA A 215 1.52 3.73 -14.41
N HIS A 216 0.56 3.74 -15.32
CA HIS A 216 -0.57 2.83 -15.31
C HIS A 216 -0.96 2.45 -16.74
N GLU A 217 -1.19 1.17 -17.00
CA GLU A 217 -1.57 0.70 -18.32
C GLU A 217 -3.05 0.97 -18.62
N GLU A 218 -3.32 1.46 -19.82
CA GLU A 218 -4.67 1.61 -20.34
C GLU A 218 -4.76 1.19 -21.81
N ALA A 219 -5.94 0.71 -22.22
CA ALA A 219 -6.19 0.39 -23.62
C ALA A 219 -6.25 1.66 -24.48
N PHE A 220 -5.68 1.59 -25.69
CA PHE A 220 -5.85 2.63 -26.69
C PHE A 220 -7.31 2.69 -27.16
N ILE A 221 -7.78 3.88 -27.48
CA ILE A 221 -9.00 4.05 -28.24
C ILE A 221 -8.71 3.63 -29.69
N HIS A 222 -9.46 2.66 -30.19
CA HIS A 222 -9.36 2.22 -31.59
C HIS A 222 -10.24 3.08 -32.48
N ASP A 223 -9.66 3.65 -33.53
CA ASP A 223 -10.42 4.38 -34.54
C ASP A 223 -11.28 3.45 -35.41
N ASN A 224 -10.87 2.19 -35.53
CA ASN A 224 -11.62 1.16 -36.22
C ASN A 224 -12.17 0.12 -35.25
N PRO A 225 -13.46 0.18 -34.90
CA PRO A 225 -14.07 -0.77 -33.96
C PRO A 225 -14.19 -2.20 -34.52
N ASN A 226 -13.97 -2.39 -35.82
CA ASN A 226 -14.03 -3.69 -36.48
C ASN A 226 -12.63 -4.29 -36.71
N ASP A 227 -11.58 -3.71 -36.16
CA ASP A 227 -10.26 -4.30 -36.22
C ASP A 227 -10.23 -5.60 -35.42
N PRO A 228 -10.05 -6.77 -36.07
CA PRO A 228 -10.13 -8.06 -35.38
C PRO A 228 -8.84 -8.43 -34.62
N ASP A 229 -7.78 -7.63 -34.71
CA ASP A 229 -6.52 -7.98 -34.08
C ASP A 229 -6.47 -7.54 -32.62
N PRO A 230 -6.69 -8.47 -31.65
CA PRO A 230 -6.61 -8.17 -30.25
C PRO A 230 -5.18 -7.80 -29.79
N LEU A 231 -4.16 -8.11 -30.58
CA LEU A 231 -2.78 -7.72 -30.31
C LEU A 231 -2.48 -6.28 -30.77
N SER A 232 -3.35 -5.69 -31.57
CA SER A 232 -3.29 -4.27 -31.92
C SER A 232 -3.82 -3.37 -30.79
N VAL A 233 -4.41 -3.94 -29.74
CA VAL A 233 -4.69 -3.24 -28.49
C VAL A 233 -3.35 -3.01 -27.80
N ALA A 234 -2.62 -2.02 -28.28
CA ALA A 234 -1.47 -1.57 -27.53
C ALA A 234 -1.97 -0.98 -26.21
N LEU A 235 -1.53 -1.58 -25.12
CA LEU A 235 -1.63 -0.95 -23.82
C LEU A 235 -0.64 0.20 -23.78
N ARG A 236 -1.03 1.31 -23.20
CA ARG A 236 -0.13 2.42 -22.90
C ARG A 236 -0.24 2.77 -21.43
N ASP A 237 0.82 3.32 -20.89
CA ASP A 237 0.80 3.82 -19.53
C ASP A 237 -0.13 5.03 -19.44
N LYS A 238 -1.10 4.94 -18.55
CA LYS A 238 -1.90 6.07 -18.12
C LYS A 238 -1.11 6.82 -17.07
N THR A 239 -0.80 8.07 -17.36
CA THR A 239 0.05 8.87 -16.50
C THR A 239 -0.80 9.70 -15.54
N TRP A 240 -0.52 9.55 -14.25
CA TRP A 240 -1.08 10.38 -13.19
C TRP A 240 0.04 11.11 -12.47
N VAL A 241 -0.23 12.31 -12.03
CA VAL A 241 0.63 13.05 -11.12
C VAL A 241 -0.24 13.53 -9.97
N ALA A 242 -0.02 13.02 -8.78
CA ALA A 242 -0.85 13.29 -7.63
C ALA A 242 -0.04 13.82 -6.44
N PRO A 243 -0.60 14.76 -5.65
CA PRO A 243 0.02 15.17 -4.40
C PRO A 243 -0.05 14.03 -3.39
N LEU A 244 1.03 13.83 -2.63
CA LEU A 244 1.04 12.93 -1.49
C LEU A 244 0.14 13.51 -0.40
N ARG A 245 -0.82 12.71 0.06
CA ARG A 245 -1.72 13.06 1.15
C ARG A 245 -1.41 12.20 2.35
N LEU A 246 -0.97 12.83 3.43
CA LEU A 246 -0.69 12.20 4.70
C LEU A 246 -1.73 12.67 5.71
N ARG A 247 -2.35 11.72 6.40
CA ARG A 247 -3.14 12.04 7.58
C ARG A 247 -2.19 12.33 8.74
N PRO A 248 -2.40 13.43 9.48
CA PRO A 248 -1.72 13.63 10.74
C PRO A 248 -1.98 12.44 11.68
N LEU A 249 -0.93 11.95 12.34
CA LEU A 249 -1.10 10.92 13.35
C LEU A 249 -1.61 11.56 14.63
N ASP A 250 -2.64 10.99 15.20
CA ASP A 250 -3.02 11.31 16.58
C ASP A 250 -1.84 10.91 17.51
N PRO A 251 -1.60 11.61 18.62
CA PRO A 251 -0.59 11.18 19.56
C PRO A 251 -0.90 9.73 19.99
N PRO A 252 0.12 8.89 20.22
CA PRO A 252 -0.11 7.52 20.67
C PRO A 252 -1.05 7.56 21.87
N PRO A 253 -2.04 6.65 21.97
CA PRO A 253 -2.89 6.59 23.14
C PRO A 253 -1.99 6.47 24.37
N PRO A 254 -2.29 7.18 25.47
CA PRO A 254 -1.55 7.02 26.70
C PRO A 254 -1.53 5.52 27.06
N PRO A 255 -0.44 5.01 27.64
CA PRO A 255 -0.37 3.61 28.05
C PRO A 255 -1.63 3.27 28.86
N PRO A 256 -2.21 2.07 28.70
CA PRO A 256 -3.46 1.72 29.33
C PRO A 256 -3.34 1.92 30.85
N VAL A 257 -4.00 2.94 31.35
CA VAL A 257 -4.30 3.09 32.77
C VAL A 257 -5.38 2.07 33.03
N GLU A 258 -5.17 1.23 34.03
CA GLU A 258 -6.10 0.19 34.48
C GLU A 258 -7.55 0.68 34.45
N ALA A 259 -8.40 -0.17 33.93
CA ALA A 259 -9.78 0.08 33.60
C ALA A 259 -10.60 0.68 34.75
N ASP A 260 -11.15 1.86 34.48
CA ASP A 260 -12.45 2.23 34.98
C ASP A 260 -13.25 2.86 33.84
N SER A 261 -14.39 2.26 33.59
CA SER A 261 -15.32 2.49 32.50
C SER A 261 -15.69 3.96 32.30
N LYS A 262 -15.37 4.55 31.15
CA LYS A 262 -15.99 5.77 30.61
C LYS A 262 -16.40 5.62 29.16
N PRO A 263 -17.45 6.34 28.70
CA PRO A 263 -18.11 6.10 27.44
C PRO A 263 -17.22 6.43 26.23
N LEU A 264 -17.47 5.71 25.14
CA LEU A 264 -16.76 5.71 23.84
C LEU A 264 -16.66 7.07 23.12
N ASP A 265 -17.35 8.12 23.58
CA ASP A 265 -17.48 9.37 22.83
C ASP A 265 -16.34 10.40 23.06
N GLU A 266 -15.45 10.21 24.03
CA GLU A 266 -14.42 11.21 24.37
C GLU A 266 -12.99 10.86 23.89
N ALA A 267 -12.74 9.69 23.30
CA ALA A 267 -11.39 9.23 22.95
C ALA A 267 -10.85 9.75 21.61
N PHE A 268 -11.59 10.54 20.86
CA PHE A 268 -11.23 10.96 19.49
C PHE A 268 -11.16 12.48 19.28
N ALA A 269 -10.73 13.22 20.27
CA ALA A 269 -10.56 14.66 20.12
C ALA A 269 -9.12 15.05 19.80
N CYS A 270 -8.94 15.69 18.67
CA CYS A 270 -7.88 16.53 18.14
C CYS A 270 -6.80 15.90 17.24
N PRO A 271 -6.72 16.41 16.00
CA PRO A 271 -5.68 16.03 15.05
C PRO A 271 -4.35 16.71 15.37
N VAL A 272 -3.28 15.94 15.48
CA VAL A 272 -1.93 16.48 15.42
C VAL A 272 -1.56 16.67 13.95
N VAL A 273 -1.44 17.91 13.52
CA VAL A 273 -0.98 18.26 12.19
C VAL A 273 0.45 17.74 12.01
N PHE A 274 0.66 16.92 10.97
CA PHE A 274 1.98 16.52 10.52
C PHE A 274 2.75 17.79 10.11
N GLN A 275 3.57 18.30 11.03
CA GLN A 275 4.43 19.44 10.74
C GLN A 275 5.80 18.91 10.34
N PRO A 276 6.33 19.33 9.17
CA PRO A 276 7.68 18.97 8.72
C PRO A 276 8.78 19.25 9.76
N GLN A 277 8.53 20.09 10.74
CA GLN A 277 9.45 20.44 11.81
C GLN A 277 9.74 19.33 12.84
N ARG A 278 8.97 18.22 12.81
CA ARG A 278 9.22 17.00 13.61
C ARG A 278 9.78 15.82 12.80
N LEU A 279 10.17 16.03 11.56
CA LEU A 279 10.69 14.98 10.68
C LEU A 279 12.02 14.35 11.15
N GLY A 280 12.68 14.90 12.16
CA GLY A 280 13.88 14.29 12.75
C GLY A 280 13.64 13.02 13.56
N GLU A 281 12.40 12.70 13.92
CA GLU A 281 12.02 11.49 14.64
C GLU A 281 11.40 10.47 13.70
N ARG A 282 11.76 9.19 13.86
CA ARG A 282 11.18 8.08 13.12
C ARG A 282 9.72 7.89 13.55
N VAL A 283 8.80 7.84 12.58
CA VAL A 283 7.39 7.59 12.86
C VAL A 283 7.12 6.10 13.04
N THR A 284 6.17 5.76 13.90
CA THR A 284 5.75 4.38 14.14
C THR A 284 5.05 3.77 12.93
N TYR A 285 4.14 4.53 12.34
CA TYR A 285 3.45 4.19 11.10
C TYR A 285 3.01 5.47 10.40
N THR A 286 2.67 5.36 9.12
CA THR A 286 2.05 6.44 8.34
C THR A 286 0.64 6.05 7.92
N LEU A 287 -0.25 7.04 7.89
CA LEU A 287 -1.56 6.94 7.27
C LEU A 287 -1.57 7.84 6.04
N SER A 288 -1.96 7.29 4.90
CA SER A 288 -2.01 8.02 3.64
C SER A 288 -3.28 7.72 2.87
N HIS A 289 -3.70 8.65 2.01
CA HIS A 289 -4.77 8.45 1.03
C HIS A 289 -6.01 7.76 1.59
N GLY A 290 -6.80 8.51 2.37
CA GLY A 290 -8.02 8.03 2.98
C GLY A 290 -9.24 8.17 2.07
N TYR A 291 -10.17 7.23 2.22
CA TYR A 291 -11.46 7.27 1.54
C TYR A 291 -12.59 6.99 2.52
N ARG A 292 -13.68 7.74 2.39
CA ARG A 292 -14.94 7.39 3.00
C ARG A 292 -15.69 6.44 2.09
N VAL A 293 -15.94 5.23 2.58
CA VAL A 293 -16.62 4.18 1.83
C VAL A 293 -17.88 3.71 2.56
N GLU A 294 -18.95 3.47 1.81
CA GLU A 294 -20.12 2.77 2.28
C GLU A 294 -19.97 1.30 1.92
N LEU A 295 -20.11 0.42 2.89
CA LEU A 295 -20.12 -1.03 2.73
C LEU A 295 -21.48 -1.56 3.16
N THR A 296 -22.16 -2.25 2.27
CA THR A 296 -23.44 -2.92 2.53
C THR A 296 -23.24 -4.43 2.40
N TYR A 297 -23.67 -5.15 3.41
CA TYR A 297 -23.68 -6.61 3.47
C TYR A 297 -25.10 -7.11 3.76
N VAL A 298 -25.60 -8.00 2.93
CA VAL A 298 -26.96 -8.57 3.05
C VAL A 298 -26.93 -10.06 2.84
N GLU A 299 -27.55 -10.81 3.74
CA GLU A 299 -27.87 -12.22 3.58
C GLU A 299 -29.27 -12.38 2.99
N GLU A 300 -29.36 -13.19 1.95
CA GLU A 300 -30.61 -13.68 1.37
C GLU A 300 -30.78 -15.14 1.74
N ILE A 301 -31.65 -15.42 2.72
CA ILE A 301 -32.03 -16.80 3.03
C ILE A 301 -33.12 -17.24 2.04
N ALA A 302 -32.77 -18.24 1.26
CA ALA A 302 -33.71 -18.93 0.35
C ALA A 302 -33.60 -20.42 0.62
N GLN A 303 -34.44 -20.95 1.47
CA GLN A 303 -34.42 -22.36 1.80
C GLN A 303 -34.99 -23.20 0.65
N GLU A 304 -34.15 -23.93 -0.05
CA GLU A 304 -34.56 -24.83 -1.14
C GLU A 304 -35.18 -26.12 -0.60
N GLU A 305 -34.70 -26.61 0.55
CA GLU A 305 -35.24 -27.85 1.16
C GLU A 305 -36.44 -27.58 2.06
N PRO A 306 -37.48 -28.47 2.04
CA PRO A 306 -38.72 -28.30 2.79
C PRO A 306 -38.56 -28.73 4.26
N ARG A 307 -37.60 -28.14 5.02
CA ARG A 307 -37.46 -28.40 6.46
C ARG A 307 -37.72 -27.15 7.30
N LEU A 308 -38.21 -27.37 8.51
CA LEU A 308 -38.41 -26.33 9.49
C LEU A 308 -37.12 -26.16 10.31
N LEU A 309 -36.57 -24.95 10.40
CA LEU A 309 -35.51 -24.60 11.29
C LEU A 309 -36.05 -23.77 12.46
N PRO A 310 -36.17 -24.35 13.66
CA PRO A 310 -36.72 -23.63 14.82
C PRO A 310 -35.69 -22.67 15.39
N ASP A 311 -36.18 -21.51 15.86
CA ASP A 311 -35.44 -20.53 16.66
C ASP A 311 -34.04 -20.18 16.11
N LEU A 312 -33.95 -19.96 14.81
CA LEU A 312 -32.72 -19.64 14.10
C LEU A 312 -32.17 -18.28 14.54
N VAL A 313 -30.94 -18.28 15.03
CA VAL A 313 -30.19 -17.07 15.36
C VAL A 313 -28.95 -17.00 14.48
N TRP A 314 -28.78 -15.88 13.80
CA TRP A 314 -27.66 -15.62 12.92
C TRP A 314 -26.79 -14.49 13.48
N ARG A 315 -25.50 -14.71 13.58
CA ARG A 315 -24.53 -13.71 14.04
C ARG A 315 -23.63 -13.34 12.90
N ILE A 316 -23.42 -12.02 12.68
CA ILE A 316 -22.56 -11.49 11.65
C ILE A 316 -21.62 -10.47 12.28
N ALA A 317 -20.31 -10.65 12.12
CA ALA A 317 -19.31 -9.69 12.61
C ALA A 317 -19.46 -8.33 11.91
N LEU A 318 -19.25 -7.27 12.66
CA LEU A 318 -19.36 -5.89 12.20
C LEU A 318 -17.96 -5.30 11.93
N PRO A 319 -17.84 -4.29 11.05
CA PRO A 319 -16.63 -3.50 10.92
C PRO A 319 -16.18 -2.92 12.26
N CYS A 320 -14.89 -2.91 12.52
CA CYS A 320 -14.32 -2.45 13.77
C CYS A 320 -13.47 -1.18 13.59
N ASN A 321 -13.30 -0.41 14.67
CA ASN A 321 -12.36 0.69 14.68
C ASN A 321 -10.92 0.19 14.83
N SER A 322 -9.99 0.88 14.14
CA SER A 322 -8.56 0.62 14.21
C SER A 322 -7.77 1.91 13.92
N PRO A 323 -6.46 1.93 14.03
CA PRO A 323 -5.66 3.10 13.64
C PRO A 323 -5.94 3.64 12.23
N ARG A 324 -6.31 2.75 11.30
CA ARG A 324 -6.55 3.07 9.89
C ARG A 324 -8.03 3.09 9.48
N GLN A 325 -8.93 2.57 10.29
CA GLN A 325 -10.35 2.46 10.00
C GLN A 325 -11.21 3.05 11.11
N ARG A 326 -12.15 3.90 10.76
CA ARG A 326 -13.17 4.46 11.64
C ARG A 326 -14.55 4.11 11.12
N VAL A 327 -15.38 3.54 11.98
CA VAL A 327 -16.82 3.34 11.70
C VAL A 327 -17.56 4.65 12.00
N CYS A 328 -18.07 5.29 10.94
CA CYS A 328 -18.79 6.57 11.04
C CYS A 328 -20.28 6.37 11.29
N SER A 329 -20.90 5.36 10.68
CA SER A 329 -22.27 4.95 10.94
C SER A 329 -22.46 3.47 10.69
N LEU A 330 -23.48 2.91 11.34
CA LEU A 330 -23.90 1.52 11.18
C LEU A 330 -25.42 1.46 11.26
N ASP A 331 -26.05 0.89 10.23
CA ASP A 331 -27.49 0.73 10.08
C ASP A 331 -27.83 -0.73 9.76
N TRP A 332 -29.00 -1.19 10.16
CA TRP A 332 -29.52 -2.49 9.73
C TRP A 332 -30.15 -2.40 8.33
N VAL A 333 -30.14 -3.52 7.62
CA VAL A 333 -30.81 -3.70 6.33
C VAL A 333 -31.79 -4.87 6.44
N GLY A 334 -33.01 -4.68 6.01
CA GLY A 334 -34.07 -5.69 6.09
C GLY A 334 -34.60 -5.86 7.51
N LEU A 335 -33.95 -6.69 8.32
CA LEU A 335 -34.35 -6.95 9.70
C LEU A 335 -33.43 -6.22 10.69
N PRO A 336 -33.97 -5.76 11.84
CA PRO A 336 -33.13 -5.20 12.90
C PRO A 336 -32.28 -6.27 13.57
N PHE A 337 -31.16 -5.88 14.15
CA PHE A 337 -30.29 -6.74 14.95
C PHE A 337 -30.06 -6.18 16.34
N GLU A 338 -29.69 -7.05 17.25
CA GLU A 338 -29.12 -6.69 18.55
C GLU A 338 -27.59 -6.71 18.48
N LEU A 339 -26.91 -5.91 19.30
CA LEU A 339 -25.45 -5.90 19.39
C LEU A 339 -24.99 -6.85 20.48
N GLU A 340 -24.06 -7.73 20.14
CA GLU A 340 -23.31 -8.58 21.06
C GLU A 340 -21.83 -8.25 20.96
N GLU A 341 -21.12 -8.25 22.09
CA GLU A 341 -19.66 -8.10 22.08
C GLU A 341 -19.00 -9.48 22.14
N GLN A 342 -18.14 -9.76 21.14
CA GLN A 342 -17.33 -10.96 21.10
C GLN A 342 -15.86 -10.58 20.96
N SER A 343 -15.08 -10.86 22.00
CA SER A 343 -13.62 -10.62 21.97
C SER A 343 -13.23 -9.16 21.66
N GLY A 344 -13.96 -8.21 22.23
CA GLY A 344 -13.73 -6.78 22.02
C GLY A 344 -14.22 -6.26 20.66
N GLN A 345 -15.06 -7.01 19.96
CA GLN A 345 -15.64 -6.63 18.68
C GLN A 345 -17.15 -6.73 18.70
N GLN A 346 -17.82 -5.86 17.97
CA GLN A 346 -19.27 -5.88 17.84
C GLN A 346 -19.71 -6.92 16.81
N VAL A 347 -20.77 -7.64 17.15
CA VAL A 347 -21.42 -8.65 16.30
C VAL A 347 -22.91 -8.33 16.23
N ALA A 348 -23.46 -8.31 15.03
CA ALA A 348 -24.90 -8.17 14.80
C ALA A 348 -25.59 -9.52 15.02
N VAL A 349 -26.59 -9.56 15.90
CA VAL A 349 -27.37 -10.77 16.21
C VAL A 349 -28.78 -10.64 15.65
N PHE A 350 -29.11 -11.47 14.68
CA PHE A 350 -30.43 -11.54 14.05
C PHE A 350 -31.20 -12.71 14.63
N SER A 351 -32.26 -12.44 15.38
CA SER A 351 -33.20 -13.44 15.89
C SER A 351 -34.26 -13.70 14.83
N LEU A 352 -34.06 -14.70 14.01
CA LEU A 352 -34.94 -14.99 12.87
C LEU A 352 -36.18 -15.78 13.27
N GLY A 353 -36.21 -16.34 14.49
CA GLY A 353 -37.26 -17.24 14.93
C GLY A 353 -37.29 -18.53 14.09
N SER A 354 -38.47 -19.12 13.97
CA SER A 354 -38.63 -20.35 13.15
C SER A 354 -38.71 -20.01 11.66
N LEU A 355 -37.77 -20.54 10.87
CA LEU A 355 -37.77 -20.44 9.42
C LEU A 355 -38.61 -21.59 8.84
N ARG A 356 -39.69 -21.26 8.12
CA ARG A 356 -40.58 -22.23 7.47
C ARG A 356 -40.00 -22.69 6.12
N PRO A 357 -40.42 -23.86 5.63
CA PRO A 357 -40.07 -24.28 4.28
C PRO A 357 -40.41 -23.22 3.24
N HIS A 358 -39.46 -22.97 2.33
CA HIS A 358 -39.59 -21.98 1.24
C HIS A 358 -39.78 -20.52 1.69
N GLU A 359 -39.48 -20.19 2.95
CA GLU A 359 -39.51 -18.83 3.44
C GLU A 359 -38.20 -18.11 3.07
N VAL A 360 -38.31 -16.93 2.44
CA VAL A 360 -37.21 -16.06 2.06
C VAL A 360 -37.08 -14.90 3.06
N ARG A 361 -35.87 -14.58 3.48
CA ARG A 361 -35.59 -13.42 4.32
C ARG A 361 -34.35 -12.69 3.85
N LEU A 362 -34.39 -11.35 3.94
CA LEU A 362 -33.28 -10.46 3.69
C LEU A 362 -32.93 -9.73 4.98
N PHE A 363 -31.67 -9.80 5.39
CA PHE A 363 -31.17 -9.09 6.56
C PHE A 363 -29.65 -8.84 6.44
N GLY A 364 -29.18 -7.86 7.14
CA GLY A 364 -27.77 -7.51 7.10
C GLY A 364 -27.52 -6.12 7.69
N TRP A 365 -26.43 -5.53 7.28
CA TRP A 365 -26.00 -4.23 7.78
C TRP A 365 -25.39 -3.36 6.68
N ARG A 366 -25.39 -2.05 6.92
CA ARG A 366 -24.71 -1.04 6.12
C ARG A 366 -23.88 -0.18 7.02
N ALA A 367 -22.61 -0.04 6.70
CA ALA A 367 -21.66 0.79 7.44
C ALA A 367 -21.03 1.86 6.55
N VAL A 368 -20.79 3.04 7.10
CA VAL A 368 -19.93 4.06 6.49
C VAL A 368 -18.62 4.08 7.26
N LEU A 369 -17.52 3.92 6.51
CA LEU A 369 -16.17 3.75 7.03
C LEU A 369 -15.26 4.83 6.47
N ASP A 370 -14.43 5.45 7.32
CA ASP A 370 -13.24 6.18 6.88
C ASP A 370 -12.06 5.21 6.93
N VAL A 371 -11.42 4.94 5.79
CA VAL A 371 -10.34 3.93 5.68
C VAL A 371 -9.12 4.54 5.01
N TYR A 372 -7.94 4.28 5.57
CA TYR A 372 -6.66 4.81 5.09
C TYR A 372 -5.68 3.69 4.73
N ASN A 373 -4.74 3.96 3.83
CA ASN A 373 -3.53 3.15 3.75
C ASN A 373 -2.77 3.27 5.07
N ILE A 374 -2.22 2.15 5.54
CA ILE A 374 -1.31 2.14 6.68
C ILE A 374 -0.01 1.45 6.31
N LYS A 375 1.12 2.00 6.74
CA LYS A 375 2.44 1.36 6.62
C LYS A 375 3.24 1.60 7.88
N TYR A 376 3.65 0.51 8.53
CA TYR A 376 4.50 0.57 9.73
C TYR A 376 5.97 0.72 9.38
N CYS A 377 6.70 1.44 10.21
CA CYS A 377 8.14 1.72 10.11
C CYS A 377 8.88 1.05 11.28
N VAL A 378 8.89 -0.27 11.31
CA VAL A 378 9.56 -1.06 12.36
C VAL A 378 10.85 -1.65 11.81
N ASP A 379 11.95 -1.41 12.49
CA ASP A 379 13.21 -2.10 12.22
C ASP A 379 13.31 -3.36 13.10
N PRO A 380 13.91 -4.46 12.63
CA PRO A 380 14.14 -5.63 13.47
C PRO A 380 14.83 -5.32 14.81
N ARG A 381 15.67 -4.27 14.86
CA ARG A 381 16.33 -3.80 16.10
C ARG A 381 15.37 -3.18 17.12
N ASP A 382 14.20 -2.73 16.67
CA ASP A 382 13.19 -2.11 17.54
C ASP A 382 12.29 -3.16 18.22
N VAL A 383 12.38 -4.41 17.79
CA VAL A 383 11.57 -5.51 18.35
C VAL A 383 12.35 -6.17 19.47
N GLU A 384 12.01 -5.83 20.69
CA GLU A 384 12.60 -6.41 21.89
C GLU A 384 12.04 -7.82 22.17
N ASP A 385 12.84 -8.67 22.84
CA ASP A 385 12.45 -9.97 23.36
C ASP A 385 11.50 -9.82 24.57
N ALA A 386 10.40 -9.08 24.39
CA ALA A 386 9.41 -8.90 25.43
C ALA A 386 8.61 -10.20 25.64
N VAL A 387 8.36 -10.53 26.90
CA VAL A 387 7.52 -11.68 27.26
C VAL A 387 6.10 -11.43 26.76
N LEU A 388 5.59 -12.32 25.92
CA LEU A 388 4.21 -12.28 25.46
C LEU A 388 3.24 -12.44 26.63
N PRO A 389 2.18 -11.63 26.71
CA PRO A 389 1.10 -11.83 27.68
C PRO A 389 0.51 -13.24 27.58
N LEU A 390 0.22 -13.86 28.72
CA LEU A 390 -0.32 -15.23 28.77
C LEU A 390 -1.62 -15.35 27.96
N GLU A 391 -2.49 -14.36 28.04
CA GLU A 391 -3.76 -14.32 27.30
C GLU A 391 -3.56 -14.40 25.78
N LEU A 392 -2.51 -13.75 25.24
CA LEU A 392 -2.20 -13.83 23.81
C LEU A 392 -1.63 -15.20 23.43
N ARG A 393 -0.85 -15.82 24.33
CA ARG A 393 -0.33 -17.17 24.09
C ARG A 393 -1.45 -18.20 24.08
N ASP A 394 -2.32 -18.14 25.11
CA ASP A 394 -3.39 -19.13 25.28
C ASP A 394 -4.43 -19.03 24.17
N ARG A 395 -4.62 -17.84 23.61
CA ARG A 395 -5.62 -17.61 22.57
C ARG A 395 -5.10 -17.75 21.14
N TYR A 396 -3.88 -17.32 20.85
CA TYR A 396 -3.39 -17.16 19.49
C TYR A 396 -2.17 -18.02 19.14
N LEU A 397 -1.75 -18.95 20.02
CA LEU A 397 -0.71 -19.95 19.73
C LEU A 397 -1.28 -21.38 19.73
N VAL A 398 -2.57 -21.52 19.49
CA VAL A 398 -3.30 -22.80 19.51
C VAL A 398 -3.78 -23.16 18.10
N ASP A 399 -4.06 -24.44 17.90
CA ASP A 399 -4.67 -24.97 16.68
C ASP A 399 -6.22 -24.92 16.83
N ASP A 400 -6.80 -23.77 16.56
CA ASP A 400 -8.24 -23.49 16.74
C ASP A 400 -9.00 -23.31 15.42
N ASP A 401 -8.34 -23.49 14.27
CA ASP A 401 -8.89 -23.23 12.94
C ASP A 401 -8.46 -24.30 11.91
N ASP A 402 -8.38 -25.56 12.36
CA ASP A 402 -7.95 -26.71 11.54
C ASP A 402 -6.60 -26.47 10.82
N LEU A 403 -5.64 -25.88 11.55
CA LEU A 403 -4.34 -25.49 11.01
C LEU A 403 -3.36 -26.67 10.88
N ALA A 404 -3.77 -27.89 11.24
CA ALA A 404 -2.98 -29.10 11.17
C ALA A 404 -1.57 -28.99 11.81
N MET A 405 -1.45 -28.15 12.87
CA MET A 405 -0.17 -27.83 13.53
C MET A 405 0.51 -29.04 14.17
N HIS A 406 -0.24 -30.10 14.43
CA HIS A 406 0.27 -31.36 14.98
C HIS A 406 0.92 -32.26 13.94
N THR A 407 0.76 -32.00 12.65
CA THR A 407 1.28 -32.84 11.57
C THR A 407 2.78 -32.67 11.35
N PRO A 408 3.54 -33.73 11.06
CA PRO A 408 4.99 -33.63 10.87
C PRO A 408 5.40 -32.69 9.73
N ILE A 409 4.61 -32.64 8.65
CA ILE A 409 4.91 -31.76 7.48
C ILE A 409 4.80 -30.30 7.83
N VAL A 410 3.79 -29.87 8.61
CA VAL A 410 3.60 -28.49 9.05
C VAL A 410 4.67 -28.09 10.08
N GLN A 411 5.00 -29.00 11.02
CA GLN A 411 6.07 -28.78 12.01
C GLN A 411 7.45 -28.62 11.35
N GLU A 412 7.75 -29.45 10.37
CA GLU A 412 9.00 -29.35 9.62
C GLU A 412 9.04 -28.07 8.77
N ALA A 413 7.93 -27.70 8.13
CA ALA A 413 7.82 -26.43 7.41
C ALA A 413 8.06 -25.22 8.33
N ALA A 414 7.48 -25.23 9.54
CA ALA A 414 7.68 -24.17 10.52
C ALA A 414 9.15 -24.03 10.94
N ARG A 415 9.84 -25.16 11.16
CA ARG A 415 11.26 -25.18 11.49
C ARG A 415 12.13 -24.69 10.34
N LEU A 416 11.85 -25.13 9.10
CA LEU A 416 12.61 -24.73 7.91
C LEU A 416 12.42 -23.27 7.56
N ALA A 417 11.21 -22.73 7.74
CA ALA A 417 10.89 -21.35 7.43
C ALA A 417 11.75 -20.34 8.20
N VAL A 418 12.02 -20.59 9.47
CA VAL A 418 12.78 -19.65 10.31
C VAL A 418 14.26 -20.02 10.44
N GLY A 419 14.63 -21.30 10.28
CA GLY A 419 16.00 -21.77 10.46
C GLY A 419 16.53 -21.45 11.87
N SER A 420 17.63 -20.71 11.93
CA SER A 420 18.25 -20.25 13.19
C SER A 420 17.89 -18.80 13.57
N GLU A 421 16.96 -18.15 12.87
CA GLU A 421 16.57 -16.77 13.17
C GLU A 421 15.86 -16.67 14.52
N THR A 422 16.24 -15.70 15.33
CA THR A 422 15.69 -15.45 16.66
C THR A 422 14.81 -14.20 16.72
N ASN A 423 15.08 -13.19 15.89
CA ASN A 423 14.31 -11.97 15.87
C ASN A 423 12.90 -12.21 15.32
N LEU A 424 11.88 -11.83 16.06
CA LEU A 424 10.48 -12.11 15.75
C LEU A 424 10.05 -11.53 14.39
N LEU A 425 10.44 -10.28 14.09
CA LEU A 425 10.10 -9.63 12.82
C LEU A 425 10.73 -10.34 11.63
N ARG A 426 12.00 -10.71 11.73
CA ARG A 426 12.70 -11.49 10.70
C ARG A 426 12.13 -12.91 10.56
N LYS A 427 11.75 -13.56 11.66
CA LYS A 427 11.03 -14.84 11.61
C LYS A 427 9.75 -14.72 10.78
N MET A 428 8.94 -13.68 11.04
CA MET A 428 7.70 -13.49 10.29
C MET A 428 7.94 -13.21 8.80
N LEU A 429 8.95 -12.41 8.47
CA LEU A 429 9.35 -12.18 7.10
C LEU A 429 9.84 -13.45 6.40
N ASN A 430 10.64 -14.27 7.10
CA ASN A 430 11.12 -15.57 6.59
C ASN A 430 9.97 -16.57 6.38
N ILE A 431 9.00 -16.61 7.31
CA ILE A 431 7.80 -17.45 7.18
C ILE A 431 7.01 -17.05 5.93
N ARG A 432 6.78 -15.74 5.74
CA ARG A 432 6.10 -15.25 4.53
C ARG A 432 6.84 -15.67 3.27
N ALA A 433 8.15 -15.42 3.21
CA ALA A 433 8.97 -15.79 2.06
C ALA A 433 8.97 -17.31 1.82
N TYR A 434 8.98 -18.13 2.87
CA TYR A 434 8.87 -19.57 2.77
C TYR A 434 7.53 -20.01 2.17
N VAL A 435 6.42 -19.40 2.61
CA VAL A 435 5.07 -19.69 2.06
C VAL A 435 5.01 -19.35 0.58
N TYR A 436 5.55 -18.21 0.17
CA TYR A 436 5.61 -17.78 -1.24
C TYR A 436 6.49 -18.69 -2.10
N ASP A 437 7.62 -19.19 -1.56
CA ASP A 437 8.45 -20.19 -2.27
C ASP A 437 7.77 -21.56 -2.43
N LYS A 438 6.78 -21.87 -1.58
CA LYS A 438 6.12 -23.19 -1.54
C LYS A 438 4.81 -23.26 -2.28
N LEU A 439 4.11 -22.14 -2.40
CA LEU A 439 2.78 -22.10 -2.97
C LEU A 439 2.75 -21.32 -4.27
N SER A 440 1.89 -21.76 -5.18
CA SER A 440 1.42 -20.97 -6.31
C SER A 440 -0.03 -20.59 -6.08
N TYR A 441 -0.40 -19.34 -6.36
CA TYR A 441 -1.77 -18.89 -6.15
C TYR A 441 -2.76 -19.60 -7.08
N ARG A 442 -3.79 -20.20 -6.48
CA ARG A 442 -4.86 -20.90 -7.20
C ARG A 442 -6.15 -20.83 -6.41
N VAL A 443 -7.22 -20.37 -7.04
CA VAL A 443 -8.55 -20.42 -6.44
C VAL A 443 -9.06 -21.87 -6.44
N THR A 444 -9.51 -22.33 -5.28
CA THR A 444 -10.09 -23.65 -5.05
C THR A 444 -11.53 -23.54 -4.58
N SER A 445 -12.32 -24.59 -4.74
CA SER A 445 -13.74 -24.62 -4.33
C SER A 445 -13.93 -24.75 -2.81
N ARG A 446 -12.89 -25.17 -2.10
CA ARG A 446 -12.85 -25.29 -0.64
C ARG A 446 -11.49 -24.89 -0.12
N ILE A 447 -11.42 -24.58 1.16
CA ILE A 447 -10.17 -24.30 1.88
C ILE A 447 -9.72 -25.64 2.49
N ASP A 448 -8.52 -26.09 2.10
CA ASP A 448 -7.91 -27.29 2.67
C ASP A 448 -6.95 -26.93 3.82
N PRO A 449 -6.70 -27.84 4.79
CA PRO A 449 -5.77 -27.59 5.88
C PRO A 449 -4.32 -27.48 5.40
N PRO A 450 -3.44 -26.79 6.15
CA PRO A 450 -2.05 -26.49 5.76
C PRO A 450 -1.20 -27.67 5.32
N ASP A 451 -1.42 -28.85 5.88
CA ASP A 451 -0.66 -30.06 5.51
C ASP A 451 -1.03 -30.58 4.11
N GLU A 452 -2.29 -30.48 3.70
CA GLU A 452 -2.73 -30.78 2.33
C GLU A 452 -2.25 -29.71 1.35
N VAL A 453 -2.34 -28.44 1.74
CA VAL A 453 -1.85 -27.29 0.95
C VAL A 453 -0.37 -27.42 0.66
N LEU A 454 0.46 -27.77 1.67
CA LEU A 454 1.90 -28.00 1.49
C LEU A 454 2.21 -29.17 0.55
N ARG A 455 1.43 -30.26 0.61
CA ARG A 455 1.60 -31.41 -0.32
C ARG A 455 1.24 -31.05 -1.75
N ARG A 456 0.22 -30.21 -1.92
CA ARG A 456 -0.25 -29.77 -3.24
C ARG A 456 0.62 -28.68 -3.85
N GLY A 457 1.22 -27.79 -3.05
CA GLY A 457 2.05 -26.67 -3.50
C GLY A 457 1.26 -25.53 -4.17
N SER A 458 -0.03 -25.41 -3.88
CA SER A 458 -0.86 -24.32 -4.39
C SER A 458 -2.01 -24.02 -3.45
N GLY A 459 -2.52 -22.76 -3.47
CA GLY A 459 -3.63 -22.39 -2.60
C GLY A 459 -4.29 -21.06 -2.95
N SER A 460 -5.48 -20.84 -2.40
CA SER A 460 -6.21 -19.58 -2.41
C SER A 460 -5.75 -18.65 -1.27
N CYS A 461 -6.25 -17.42 -1.20
CA CYS A 461 -5.92 -16.48 -0.13
C CYS A 461 -6.18 -17.07 1.28
N GLY A 462 -7.28 -17.81 1.47
CA GLY A 462 -7.59 -18.49 2.74
C GLY A 462 -6.57 -19.56 3.11
N GLU A 463 -6.08 -20.32 2.13
CA GLU A 463 -5.07 -21.37 2.32
C GLU A 463 -3.68 -20.78 2.59
N TYR A 464 -3.31 -19.65 1.93
CA TYR A 464 -2.12 -18.88 2.30
C TYR A 464 -2.21 -18.39 3.75
N VAL A 465 -3.36 -17.83 4.15
CA VAL A 465 -3.61 -17.40 5.54
C VAL A 465 -3.47 -18.56 6.50
N GLY A 466 -4.12 -19.71 6.25
CA GLY A 466 -4.04 -20.90 7.10
C GLY A 466 -2.59 -21.36 7.32
N LEU A 467 -1.81 -21.43 6.25
CA LEU A 467 -0.39 -21.82 6.35
C LEU A 467 0.45 -20.77 7.09
N LEU A 468 0.25 -19.46 6.81
CA LEU A 468 0.93 -18.39 7.53
C LEU A 468 0.63 -18.43 9.03
N LEU A 469 -0.64 -18.64 9.42
CA LEU A 469 -1.05 -18.79 10.83
C LEU A 469 -0.36 -19.98 11.48
N ALA A 470 -0.41 -21.16 10.86
CA ALA A 470 0.19 -22.38 11.41
C ALA A 470 1.69 -22.21 11.66
N LEU A 471 2.44 -21.73 10.66
CA LEU A 471 3.89 -21.57 10.78
C LEU A 471 4.28 -20.49 11.79
N ALA A 472 3.53 -19.36 11.85
CA ALA A 472 3.78 -18.29 12.80
C ALA A 472 3.50 -18.74 14.25
N ARG A 473 2.35 -19.37 14.50
CA ARG A 473 1.96 -19.87 15.81
C ARG A 473 2.94 -20.93 16.35
N LEU A 474 3.39 -21.86 15.53
CA LEU A 474 4.44 -22.83 15.88
C LEU A 474 5.78 -22.18 16.23
N ASN A 475 6.04 -20.99 15.70
CA ASN A 475 7.24 -20.20 16.02
C ASN A 475 7.04 -19.17 17.14
N GLY A 476 5.91 -19.25 17.88
CA GLY A 476 5.62 -18.41 19.02
C GLY A 476 5.15 -17.00 18.67
N ILE A 477 4.68 -16.78 17.44
CA ILE A 477 4.16 -15.49 16.96
C ILE A 477 2.63 -15.52 16.98
N PRO A 478 1.95 -14.78 17.89
CA PRO A 478 0.50 -14.70 17.87
C PRO A 478 0.01 -14.08 16.56
N CYS A 479 -0.89 -14.79 15.90
CA CYS A 479 -1.49 -14.36 14.63
C CYS A 479 -2.98 -14.62 14.63
N ARG A 480 -3.72 -13.75 13.91
CA ARG A 480 -5.17 -13.89 13.72
C ARG A 480 -5.58 -13.53 12.29
N THR A 481 -6.64 -14.14 11.83
CA THR A 481 -7.29 -13.81 10.55
C THR A 481 -8.03 -12.50 10.67
N VAL A 482 -8.03 -11.71 9.61
CA VAL A 482 -8.85 -10.51 9.44
C VAL A 482 -9.45 -10.55 8.04
N GLY A 483 -10.61 -10.02 7.88
CA GLY A 483 -11.24 -9.93 6.57
C GLY A 483 -12.55 -9.16 6.67
N ARG A 484 -13.43 -9.17 5.69
CA ARG A 484 -13.73 -10.26 4.75
C ARG A 484 -13.73 -9.77 3.30
N TYR A 485 -13.78 -8.45 3.06
CA TYR A 485 -13.99 -7.91 1.73
C TYR A 485 -13.05 -6.75 1.43
N LYS A 486 -12.74 -6.61 0.13
CA LYS A 486 -11.95 -5.49 -0.42
C LYS A 486 -12.85 -4.65 -1.31
N CYS A 487 -12.80 -3.33 -1.11
CA CYS A 487 -13.37 -2.39 -2.07
C CYS A 487 -12.59 -2.48 -3.39
N PRO A 488 -13.24 -2.60 -4.54
CA PRO A 488 -12.56 -2.48 -5.82
C PRO A 488 -11.75 -1.17 -5.91
N PRO A 489 -10.50 -1.20 -6.39
CA PRO A 489 -9.55 -0.08 -6.34
C PRO A 489 -9.82 0.96 -7.45
N HIS A 490 -11.03 1.50 -7.50
CA HIS A 490 -11.50 2.47 -8.49
C HIS A 490 -11.91 3.80 -7.84
N PRO A 491 -10.97 4.58 -7.26
CA PRO A 491 -11.30 5.80 -6.53
C PRO A 491 -11.93 6.89 -7.41
N GLU A 492 -11.78 6.79 -8.73
CA GLU A 492 -12.44 7.66 -9.71
C GLU A 492 -13.95 7.42 -9.83
N LEU A 493 -14.42 6.22 -9.48
CA LEU A 493 -15.83 5.83 -9.58
C LEU A 493 -16.60 6.18 -8.29
N LYS A 494 -16.63 7.49 -7.96
CA LYS A 494 -17.31 7.97 -6.76
C LYS A 494 -18.83 7.83 -6.86
N ARG A 495 -19.46 7.35 -5.77
CA ARG A 495 -20.91 7.16 -5.60
C ARG A 495 -21.55 6.14 -6.55
N ILE A 496 -20.74 5.36 -7.25
CA ILE A 496 -21.20 4.25 -8.10
C ILE A 496 -21.09 2.96 -7.28
N PRO A 497 -22.09 2.04 -7.38
CA PRO A 497 -21.98 0.72 -6.77
C PRO A 497 -20.80 -0.06 -7.34
N LEU A 498 -19.95 -0.56 -6.46
CA LEU A 498 -18.81 -1.41 -6.78
C LEU A 498 -19.00 -2.76 -6.08
N PHE A 499 -18.75 -3.84 -6.79
CA PHE A 499 -18.94 -5.19 -6.28
C PHE A 499 -17.58 -5.88 -6.17
N PRO A 500 -17.22 -6.43 -4.99
CA PRO A 500 -16.01 -7.24 -4.88
C PRO A 500 -16.18 -8.53 -5.69
N GLU A 501 -15.13 -8.95 -6.40
CA GLU A 501 -15.17 -10.19 -7.17
C GLU A 501 -15.18 -11.43 -6.26
N TYR A 502 -14.49 -11.33 -5.11
CA TYR A 502 -14.32 -12.43 -4.16
C TYR A 502 -14.29 -11.90 -2.72
N ASN A 503 -14.59 -12.78 -1.78
CA ASN A 503 -14.19 -12.56 -0.40
C ASN A 503 -12.66 -12.60 -0.31
N HIS A 504 -12.10 -11.93 0.69
CA HIS A 504 -10.66 -11.85 0.86
C HIS A 504 -10.28 -11.79 2.34
N VAL A 505 -9.21 -12.50 2.69
CA VAL A 505 -8.70 -12.58 4.05
C VAL A 505 -7.19 -12.32 4.06
N TRP A 506 -6.75 -11.71 5.15
CA TRP A 506 -5.35 -11.46 5.46
C TRP A 506 -5.10 -11.72 6.94
N ILE A 507 -3.92 -11.44 7.44
CA ILE A 507 -3.59 -11.66 8.84
C ILE A 507 -3.15 -10.39 9.54
N GLU A 508 -3.29 -10.39 10.85
CA GLU A 508 -2.51 -9.56 11.76
C GLU A 508 -1.63 -10.45 12.62
N PHE A 509 -0.38 -10.04 12.84
CA PHE A 509 0.52 -10.68 13.79
C PHE A 509 0.90 -9.69 14.89
N TYR A 510 1.17 -10.22 16.08
CA TYR A 510 1.45 -9.39 17.24
C TYR A 510 2.95 -9.14 17.39
N LEU A 511 3.33 -7.86 17.44
CA LEU A 511 4.66 -7.40 17.77
C LEU A 511 4.69 -6.81 19.18
N PRO A 512 5.49 -7.37 20.12
CA PRO A 512 5.67 -6.78 21.44
C PRO A 512 6.10 -5.32 21.34
N GLY A 513 5.43 -4.45 22.12
CA GLY A 513 5.66 -2.99 22.08
C GLY A 513 4.93 -2.24 20.95
N TRP A 514 4.39 -2.95 19.93
CA TRP A 514 3.72 -2.37 18.76
C TRP A 514 2.26 -2.78 18.63
N GLY A 515 1.89 -3.91 19.22
CA GLY A 515 0.54 -4.47 19.10
C GLY A 515 0.34 -5.28 17.83
N TRP A 516 -0.90 -5.29 17.34
CA TRP A 516 -1.29 -6.01 16.14
C TRP A 516 -0.91 -5.24 14.88
N VAL A 517 -0.12 -5.85 14.00
CA VAL A 517 0.31 -5.26 12.73
C VAL A 517 -0.19 -6.10 11.55
N PRO A 518 -0.70 -5.48 10.48
CA PRO A 518 -1.28 -6.20 9.36
C PRO A 518 -0.23 -6.77 8.41
N MET A 519 -0.56 -7.88 7.78
CA MET A 519 0.19 -8.43 6.66
C MET A 519 -0.77 -9.10 5.68
N GLU A 520 -0.68 -8.73 4.42
CA GLU A 520 -1.42 -9.40 3.35
C GLU A 520 -0.95 -10.83 3.10
N SER A 521 -1.85 -11.66 2.58
CA SER A 521 -1.58 -13.09 2.40
C SER A 521 -0.68 -13.39 1.19
N ASN A 522 -1.03 -12.89 0.01
CA ASN A 522 -0.41 -13.31 -1.25
C ASN A 522 -0.11 -12.22 -2.30
N PRO A 523 -0.56 -10.95 -2.21
CA PRO A 523 -0.34 -9.98 -3.30
C PRO A 523 1.13 -9.63 -3.56
N ASP A 524 2.01 -9.87 -2.60
CA ASP A 524 3.45 -9.68 -2.74
C ASP A 524 4.18 -10.93 -3.27
N ASP A 525 3.45 -12.01 -3.56
CA ASP A 525 4.00 -13.23 -4.17
C ASP A 525 4.12 -13.04 -5.69
N LEU A 526 5.30 -12.61 -6.13
CA LEU A 526 5.64 -12.42 -7.54
C LEU A 526 6.26 -13.68 -8.17
N GLY A 527 6.26 -14.81 -7.47
CA GLY A 527 6.78 -16.09 -7.94
C GLY A 527 8.27 -16.30 -7.74
N GLU A 528 9.05 -15.25 -7.47
CA GLU A 528 10.50 -15.34 -7.22
C GLU A 528 11.00 -14.25 -6.28
N ARG A 529 12.08 -14.52 -5.56
CA ARG A 529 12.74 -13.57 -4.66
C ARG A 529 13.58 -12.54 -5.42
N PRO A 530 13.77 -11.33 -4.88
CA PRO A 530 13.25 -10.83 -3.59
C PRO A 530 11.76 -10.46 -3.70
N TYR A 531 10.98 -10.85 -2.68
CA TYR A 531 9.56 -10.47 -2.62
C TYR A 531 9.39 -9.05 -2.10
N PRO A 532 8.50 -8.24 -2.70
CA PRO A 532 8.15 -6.92 -2.18
C PRO A 532 7.64 -7.02 -0.73
N GLN A 533 7.87 -5.96 0.03
CA GLN A 533 7.37 -5.84 1.40
C GLN A 533 6.27 -4.77 1.51
N ARG A 534 5.67 -4.37 0.39
CA ARG A 534 4.64 -3.32 0.38
C ARG A 534 3.52 -3.58 1.37
N TYR A 535 3.05 -4.81 1.44
CA TYR A 535 1.97 -5.24 2.35
C TYR A 535 2.45 -6.09 3.53
N PHE A 536 3.74 -6.17 3.77
CA PHE A 536 4.30 -6.63 5.03
C PHE A 536 4.30 -5.47 6.02
N MET A 537 3.54 -5.56 7.08
CA MET A 537 3.24 -4.45 7.99
C MET A 537 2.63 -3.24 7.27
N GLY A 538 1.78 -3.50 6.29
CA GLY A 538 1.09 -2.50 5.51
C GLY A 538 -0.22 -3.02 4.96
N LEU A 539 -1.18 -2.13 4.75
CA LEU A 539 -2.48 -2.48 4.19
C LEU A 539 -3.08 -1.29 3.44
N PRO A 540 -3.58 -1.49 2.21
CA PRO A 540 -4.19 -0.40 1.44
C PRO A 540 -5.61 -0.08 1.92
N TRP A 541 -6.08 1.12 1.63
CA TRP A 541 -7.41 1.61 2.00
C TRP A 541 -8.57 0.72 1.53
N THR A 542 -8.35 -0.08 0.51
CA THR A 542 -9.39 -0.96 -0.05
C THR A 542 -9.87 -2.05 0.92
N HIS A 543 -9.10 -2.36 1.94
CA HIS A 543 -9.40 -3.44 2.89
C HIS A 543 -10.29 -2.96 4.03
N ALA A 544 -11.51 -3.46 4.12
CA ALA A 544 -12.40 -3.22 5.26
C ALA A 544 -12.11 -4.22 6.39
N GLU A 545 -11.74 -3.72 7.56
CA GLU A 545 -11.40 -4.55 8.72
C GLU A 545 -12.65 -5.02 9.46
N ILE A 546 -12.89 -6.32 9.38
CA ILE A 546 -14.03 -7.02 9.97
C ILE A 546 -13.51 -8.33 10.57
N ALA A 547 -14.13 -8.85 11.63
CA ALA A 547 -13.87 -10.20 12.15
C ALA A 547 -12.39 -10.50 12.47
N LYS A 548 -11.78 -9.71 13.35
CA LYS A 548 -10.38 -9.90 13.78
C LYS A 548 -10.24 -11.07 14.76
N GLY A 549 -9.89 -12.25 14.24
CA GLY A 549 -9.74 -13.48 15.03
C GLY A 549 -11.03 -13.97 15.69
N ILE A 550 -12.17 -13.66 15.07
CA ILE A 550 -13.49 -14.27 15.36
C ILE A 550 -14.10 -14.74 14.05
N PRO A 551 -15.04 -15.70 14.06
CA PRO A 551 -15.78 -16.06 12.85
C PRO A 551 -16.51 -14.85 12.26
N PHE A 552 -16.53 -14.74 10.93
CA PHE A 552 -17.28 -13.67 10.26
C PHE A 552 -18.80 -13.85 10.49
N GLU A 553 -19.28 -15.09 10.40
CA GLU A 553 -20.66 -15.41 10.66
C GLU A 553 -20.81 -16.79 11.31
N THR A 554 -21.87 -16.94 12.11
CA THR A 554 -22.22 -18.20 12.77
C THR A 554 -23.73 -18.31 12.88
N ILE A 555 -24.22 -19.56 12.90
CA ILE A 555 -25.62 -19.90 13.14
C ILE A 555 -25.71 -20.90 14.30
N ASN A 556 -26.85 -20.90 14.99
CA ASN A 556 -27.08 -21.75 16.16
C ASN A 556 -27.67 -23.13 15.82
N THR A 557 -27.49 -23.64 14.60
CA THR A 557 -28.02 -24.94 14.19
C THR A 557 -26.97 -25.78 13.48
N ASP A 558 -26.98 -27.09 13.74
CA ASP A 558 -26.16 -28.08 13.03
C ASP A 558 -26.94 -28.77 11.90
N GLN A 559 -28.19 -28.38 11.68
CA GLN A 559 -29.07 -29.03 10.68
C GLN A 559 -28.78 -28.58 9.25
N ALA A 560 -28.11 -27.43 9.09
CA ALA A 560 -27.71 -26.88 7.80
C ALA A 560 -26.49 -26.00 7.95
N SER A 561 -25.64 -25.93 6.92
CA SER A 561 -24.55 -24.98 6.84
C SER A 561 -25.04 -23.61 6.34
N ILE A 562 -24.28 -22.56 6.61
CA ILE A 562 -24.54 -21.20 6.13
C ILE A 562 -24.68 -21.17 4.60
N GLY A 563 -23.75 -21.81 3.88
CA GLY A 563 -23.74 -21.85 2.42
C GLY A 563 -24.90 -22.62 1.79
N GLU A 564 -25.59 -23.51 2.55
CA GLU A 564 -26.82 -24.18 2.10
C GLU A 564 -28.06 -23.31 2.33
N LEU A 565 -27.99 -22.40 3.29
CA LEU A 565 -29.15 -21.58 3.68
C LEU A 565 -29.22 -20.23 2.98
N ALA A 566 -28.09 -19.63 2.67
CA ALA A 566 -28.05 -18.23 2.28
C ALA A 566 -27.06 -17.94 1.14
N ILE A 567 -27.38 -16.86 0.43
CA ILE A 567 -26.50 -16.19 -0.54
C ILE A 567 -26.23 -14.80 -0.01
N ASN A 568 -24.96 -14.42 0.06
CA ASN A 568 -24.58 -13.08 0.48
C ASN A 568 -24.46 -12.10 -0.69
N HIS A 569 -24.83 -10.85 -0.44
CA HIS A 569 -24.71 -9.73 -1.35
C HIS A 569 -23.86 -8.64 -0.72
N VAL A 570 -22.81 -8.24 -1.42
CA VAL A 570 -21.85 -7.24 -0.92
C VAL A 570 -21.71 -6.12 -1.92
N GLN A 571 -21.78 -4.88 -1.45
CA GLN A 571 -21.65 -3.70 -2.28
C GLN A 571 -20.83 -2.65 -1.56
N PHE A 572 -19.89 -2.03 -2.28
CA PHE A 572 -19.17 -0.84 -1.85
C PHE A 572 -19.64 0.39 -2.63
N ARG A 573 -19.49 1.57 -2.00
CA ARG A 573 -19.53 2.87 -2.66
C ARG A 573 -18.46 3.77 -2.08
N ILE A 574 -17.60 4.30 -2.93
CA ILE A 574 -16.65 5.34 -2.53
C ILE A 574 -17.41 6.66 -2.51
N LEU A 575 -17.57 7.26 -1.34
CA LEU A 575 -18.33 8.48 -1.16
C LEU A 575 -17.50 9.72 -1.45
N GLU A 576 -16.32 9.78 -0.82
CA GLU A 576 -15.39 10.90 -0.94
C GLU A 576 -13.96 10.46 -0.61
N GLU A 577 -12.99 11.24 -1.03
CA GLU A 577 -11.59 11.16 -0.61
C GLU A 577 -11.40 12.08 0.61
N LEU A 578 -10.64 11.62 1.63
CA LEU A 578 -10.47 12.28 2.94
C LEU A 578 -9.20 13.11 3.01
#